data_682dfe9af6141f4143e43c031b23d0a1
#
_entry.id   682dfe9af6141f4143e43c031b23d0a1
#
_cell.length_a   1.000
_cell.length_b   1.000
_cell.length_c   1.000
_cell.angle_alpha   90.00
_cell.angle_beta   90.00
_cell.angle_gamma   90.00
#
_symmetry.space_group_name_H-M   'P 1'
#
loop_
_entity.id
_entity.type
_entity.pdbx_description
1 polymer ?
#
loop_
_entity_poly.entity_id
_entity_poly.type
_entity_poly.pdbx_seq_one_letter_code
_entity_poly.pdbx_strand_id
1 'polypeptide(L)'
;GNEWVAYSPFTIRVAPEKVDSYLAYRLIDPGYELWNKMGIYQRDLESYTQIPIIENKMSGNNCVNCHSFCMQDPNKMLFHMRETFPGTILVDGDKIFFGLPFLASFG
;
A
#
# COMPACT_ATOMS: atom_id res chain seq x y z
N GLY A 1 -23.09 32.62 0.69
CA GLY A 1 -22.99 34.06 0.53
C GLY A 1 -22.06 34.45 -0.60
N ASN A 2 -22.05 35.71 -0.93
CA ASN A 2 -21.25 36.27 -2.03
C ASN A 2 -19.88 36.81 -1.57
N GLU A 3 -19.48 36.50 -0.34
CA GLU A 3 -18.23 36.95 0.22
C GLU A 3 -17.12 35.92 0.06
N TRP A 4 -15.95 36.41 -0.35
CA TRP A 4 -14.75 35.59 -0.39
C TRP A 4 -13.99 35.72 0.93
N VAL A 5 -13.56 34.58 1.46
CA VAL A 5 -12.71 34.53 2.65
C VAL A 5 -11.32 34.07 2.26
N ALA A 6 -10.33 34.89 2.58
CA ALA A 6 -8.93 34.53 2.41
C ALA A 6 -8.37 33.97 3.72
N TYR A 7 -7.79 32.77 3.64
CA TYR A 7 -7.07 32.18 4.77
C TYR A 7 -5.61 32.67 4.78
N SER A 8 -4.96 32.51 5.91
CA SER A 8 -3.54 32.83 6.02
C SER A 8 -2.73 31.97 5.02
N PRO A 9 -1.81 32.59 4.29
CA PRO A 9 -0.98 31.83 3.34
C PRO A 9 -0.09 30.84 4.08
N PHE A 10 0.18 29.71 3.43
CA PHE A 10 1.14 28.72 3.89
C PHE A 10 2.08 28.35 2.75
N THR A 11 3.26 27.88 3.09
CA THR A 11 4.28 27.51 2.11
C THR A 11 4.28 26.00 1.90
N ILE A 12 4.22 25.58 0.64
CA ILE A 12 4.47 24.19 0.23
C ILE A 12 5.86 24.14 -0.40
N ARG A 13 6.69 23.24 0.09
CA ARG A 13 8.01 23.00 -0.51
C ARG A 13 7.95 21.72 -1.33
N VAL A 14 8.36 21.82 -2.58
CA VAL A 14 8.57 20.64 -3.43
C VAL A 14 9.96 20.11 -3.14
N ALA A 15 10.04 18.81 -2.83
CA ALA A 15 11.30 18.14 -2.60
C ALA A 15 12.12 18.13 -3.89
N PRO A 16 13.44 18.38 -3.83
CA PRO A 16 14.31 18.37 -5.00
C PRO A 16 14.66 16.95 -5.46
N GLU A 17 14.38 15.95 -4.63
CA GLU A 17 14.66 14.56 -4.92
C GLU A 17 13.78 14.05 -6.06
N LYS A 18 14.35 13.18 -6.88
CA LYS A 18 13.60 12.55 -7.96
C LYS A 18 12.54 11.62 -7.40
N VAL A 19 11.34 11.71 -7.92
CA VAL A 19 10.25 10.79 -7.58
C VAL A 19 10.53 9.41 -8.18
N ASP A 20 10.24 8.36 -7.43
CA ASP A 20 10.32 7.00 -7.93
C ASP A 20 9.36 6.77 -9.10
N SER A 21 9.71 5.85 -9.99
CA SER A 21 8.90 5.56 -11.17
C SER A 21 7.59 4.84 -10.85
N TYR A 22 7.48 4.26 -9.66
CA TYR A 22 6.33 3.45 -9.26
C TYR A 22 5.78 3.88 -7.91
N LEU A 23 4.46 3.75 -7.78
CA LEU A 23 3.74 3.95 -6.54
C LEU A 23 3.02 2.65 -6.16
N ALA A 24 3.29 2.15 -4.96
CA ALA A 24 2.52 1.06 -4.37
C ALA A 24 1.44 1.62 -3.43
N TYR A 25 0.23 1.09 -3.52
CA TYR A 25 -0.89 1.52 -2.70
C TYR A 25 -1.89 0.39 -2.47
N ARG A 26 -2.62 0.50 -1.39
CA ARG A 26 -3.77 -0.38 -1.13
C ARG A 26 -5.01 0.20 -1.80
N LEU A 27 -5.66 -0.61 -2.62
CA LEU A 27 -6.95 -0.30 -3.20
C LEU A 27 -8.03 -1.10 -2.47
N ILE A 28 -9.07 -0.41 -2.04
CA ILE A 28 -10.24 -0.97 -1.38
C ILE A 28 -11.48 -0.25 -1.90
N ASP A 29 -12.49 -1.02 -2.27
CA ASP A 29 -13.76 -0.45 -2.69
C ASP A 29 -14.46 0.27 -1.53
N PRO A 30 -15.19 1.34 -1.78
CA PRO A 30 -15.95 2.02 -0.75
C PRO A 30 -17.09 1.14 -0.23
N GLY A 31 -17.28 1.15 1.08
CA GLY A 31 -18.34 0.40 1.76
C GLY A 31 -17.79 -0.62 2.77
N TYR A 32 -18.64 -1.03 3.70
CA TYR A 32 -18.22 -1.92 4.79
C TYR A 32 -18.13 -3.40 4.39
N GLU A 33 -18.80 -3.80 3.32
CA GLU A 33 -18.89 -5.21 2.90
C GLU A 33 -17.91 -5.58 1.78
N LEU A 34 -17.10 -4.65 1.31
CA LEU A 34 -16.24 -4.85 0.14
C LEU A 34 -14.77 -5.09 0.47
N TRP A 35 -14.46 -5.38 1.75
CA TRP A 35 -13.11 -5.76 2.17
C TRP A 35 -12.57 -7.00 1.42
N ASN A 36 -13.46 -7.83 0.86
CA ASN A 36 -13.12 -8.98 0.06
C ASN A 36 -12.67 -8.64 -1.38
N LYS A 37 -12.65 -7.35 -1.73
CA LYS A 37 -12.20 -6.86 -3.04
C LYS A 37 -11.05 -5.87 -2.90
N MET A 38 -10.12 -6.16 -2.03
CA MET A 38 -8.96 -5.31 -1.80
C MET A 38 -7.69 -5.94 -2.30
N GLY A 39 -6.67 -5.12 -2.48
CA GLY A 39 -5.33 -5.55 -2.82
C GLY A 39 -4.30 -4.46 -2.67
N ILE A 40 -3.05 -4.85 -2.81
CA ILE A 40 -1.93 -3.93 -2.96
C ILE A 40 -1.54 -3.94 -4.43
N TYR A 41 -1.48 -2.77 -5.01
CA TYR A 41 -1.23 -2.56 -6.42
C TYR A 41 0.00 -1.67 -6.60
N GLN A 42 0.64 -1.83 -7.73
CA GLN A 42 1.71 -0.97 -8.20
C GLN A 42 1.23 -0.20 -9.42
N ARG A 43 1.48 1.08 -9.45
CA ARG A 43 1.20 1.95 -10.58
C ARG A 43 2.49 2.57 -11.10
N ASP A 44 2.72 2.44 -12.39
CA ASP A 44 3.73 3.18 -13.10
C ASP A 44 3.28 4.64 -13.23
N LEU A 45 4.09 5.58 -12.77
CA LEU A 45 3.76 7.01 -12.78
C LEU A 45 3.94 7.68 -14.14
N GLU A 46 4.62 7.04 -15.09
CA GLU A 46 4.80 7.55 -16.44
C GLU A 46 3.68 7.08 -17.39
N SER A 47 3.33 5.79 -17.34
CA SER A 47 2.30 5.20 -18.19
C SER A 47 0.94 5.06 -17.52
N TYR A 48 0.89 5.22 -16.19
CA TYR A 48 -0.28 4.97 -15.33
C TYR A 48 -0.78 3.53 -15.36
N THR A 49 0.00 2.60 -15.90
CA THR A 49 -0.31 1.18 -15.87
C THR A 49 -0.36 0.66 -14.44
N GLN A 50 -1.45 0.00 -14.09
CA GLN A 50 -1.66 -0.60 -12.78
C GLN A 50 -1.57 -2.12 -12.87
N ILE A 51 -0.75 -2.71 -12.01
CA ILE A 51 -0.66 -4.16 -11.86
C ILE A 51 -0.83 -4.56 -10.41
N PRO A 52 -1.45 -5.71 -10.11
CA PRO A 52 -1.55 -6.19 -8.73
C PRO A 52 -0.19 -6.71 -8.24
N ILE A 53 0.17 -6.33 -7.01
CA ILE A 53 1.24 -6.98 -6.25
C ILE A 53 0.64 -8.18 -5.53
N ILE A 54 -0.46 -7.96 -4.81
CA ILE A 54 -1.25 -9.03 -4.19
C ILE A 54 -2.72 -8.60 -4.12
N GLU A 55 -3.61 -9.50 -4.48
CA GLU A 55 -5.05 -9.35 -4.29
C GLU A 55 -5.53 -10.35 -3.23
N ASN A 56 -6.54 -9.98 -2.46
CA ASN A 56 -7.06 -10.83 -1.39
C ASN A 56 -7.57 -12.20 -1.87
N LYS A 57 -8.08 -12.29 -3.10
CA LYS A 57 -8.47 -13.56 -3.72
C LYS A 57 -7.31 -14.57 -3.85
N MET A 58 -6.07 -14.09 -3.91
CA MET A 58 -4.87 -14.93 -3.98
C MET A 58 -4.54 -15.57 -2.63
N SER A 59 -5.09 -15.05 -1.56
CA SER A 59 -4.88 -15.51 -0.18
C SER A 59 -6.13 -16.08 0.47
N GLY A 60 -7.10 -16.58 -0.32
CA GLY A 60 -8.36 -17.11 0.22
C GLY A 60 -9.29 -16.03 0.77
N ASN A 61 -9.33 -14.87 0.15
CA ASN A 61 -10.11 -13.70 0.52
C ASN A 61 -9.73 -13.09 1.88
N ASN A 62 -8.47 -13.25 2.30
CA ASN A 62 -7.97 -12.58 3.49
C ASN A 62 -7.89 -11.06 3.29
N CYS A 63 -8.08 -10.33 4.36
CA CYS A 63 -7.83 -8.90 4.37
C CYS A 63 -6.31 -8.66 4.28
N VAL A 64 -5.87 -7.93 3.25
CA VAL A 64 -4.47 -7.54 3.03
C VAL A 64 -4.30 -6.08 3.43
N ASN A 65 -3.35 -5.81 4.33
CA ASN A 65 -3.23 -4.50 4.96
C ASN A 65 -1.78 -4.16 5.31
N CYS A 66 -1.57 -2.89 5.69
CA CYS A 66 -0.33 -2.43 6.35
C CYS A 66 0.95 -2.79 5.60
N HIS A 67 1.03 -2.51 4.29
CA HIS A 67 2.26 -2.72 3.53
C HIS A 67 3.31 -1.64 3.87
N SER A 68 4.57 -2.06 3.84
CA SER A 68 5.72 -1.20 4.07
C SER A 68 6.93 -1.72 3.30
N PHE A 69 7.72 -0.81 2.75
CA PHE A 69 8.97 -1.14 2.07
C PHE A 69 10.16 -0.90 3.01
N CYS A 70 11.11 -1.82 2.99
CA CYS A 70 12.34 -1.69 3.78
C CYS A 70 13.23 -0.60 3.17
N MET A 71 13.36 0.52 3.85
CA MET A 71 14.18 1.66 3.40
C MET A 71 13.90 2.05 1.92
N GLN A 72 12.64 1.96 1.51
CA GLN A 72 12.18 2.21 0.15
C GLN A 72 12.76 1.26 -0.92
N ASP A 73 13.33 0.13 -0.52
CA ASP A 73 13.77 -0.90 -1.46
C ASP A 73 12.54 -1.60 -2.07
N PRO A 74 12.30 -1.47 -3.39
CA PRO A 74 11.13 -2.07 -4.03
C PRO A 74 11.15 -3.60 -4.02
N ASN A 75 12.30 -4.23 -3.78
CA ASN A 75 12.43 -5.68 -3.71
C ASN A 75 12.14 -6.25 -2.33
N LYS A 76 12.03 -5.39 -1.31
CA LYS A 76 11.83 -5.83 0.06
C LYS A 76 10.62 -5.16 0.70
N MET A 77 9.54 -5.90 0.78
CA MET A 77 8.25 -5.42 1.28
C MET A 77 7.69 -6.37 2.31
N LEU A 78 7.00 -5.84 3.31
CA LEU A 78 6.11 -6.63 4.15
C LEU A 78 4.69 -6.11 4.08
N PHE A 79 3.75 -6.99 4.34
CA PHE A 79 2.34 -6.67 4.51
C PHE A 79 1.71 -7.64 5.50
N HIS A 80 0.56 -7.26 6.04
CA HIS A 80 -0.15 -8.07 7.02
C HIS A 80 -1.45 -8.61 6.45
N MET A 81 -1.71 -9.89 6.69
CA MET A 81 -2.99 -10.53 6.39
C MET A 81 -3.77 -10.78 7.66
N ARG A 82 -5.09 -10.66 7.56
CA ARG A 82 -6.04 -10.97 8.64
C ARG A 82 -7.10 -11.93 8.12
N GLU A 83 -7.92 -12.42 9.02
CA GLU A 83 -9.02 -13.35 8.83
C GLU A 83 -8.57 -14.81 8.92
N THR A 84 -8.78 -15.61 7.87
CA THR A 84 -8.58 -17.07 7.91
C THR A 84 -7.12 -17.48 8.17
N PHE A 85 -6.18 -16.74 7.61
CA PHE A 85 -4.74 -17.00 7.76
C PHE A 85 -4.01 -15.71 8.18
N PRO A 86 -4.12 -15.34 9.47
CA PRO A 86 -3.49 -14.10 9.93
C PRO A 86 -1.97 -14.26 9.99
N GLY A 87 -1.26 -13.22 9.60
CA GLY A 87 0.19 -13.19 9.70
C GLY A 87 0.83 -12.06 8.92
N THR A 88 2.08 -11.81 9.22
CA THR A 88 2.92 -10.87 8.47
C THR A 88 3.69 -11.63 7.40
N ILE A 89 3.61 -11.16 6.20
CA ILE A 89 4.32 -11.70 5.04
C ILE A 89 5.48 -10.76 4.71
N LEU A 90 6.67 -11.32 4.61
CA LEU A 90 7.84 -10.64 4.07
C LEU A 90 8.10 -11.14 2.66
N VAL A 91 8.19 -10.24 1.72
CA VAL A 91 8.67 -10.48 0.36
C VAL A 91 10.08 -9.92 0.26
N ASP A 92 11.02 -10.72 -0.20
CA ASP A 92 12.42 -10.35 -0.41
C ASP A 92 12.86 -10.87 -1.79
N GLY A 93 12.75 -10.04 -2.81
CA GLY A 93 12.91 -10.43 -4.20
C GLY A 93 11.85 -11.45 -4.61
N ASP A 94 12.29 -12.63 -4.99
CA ASP A 94 11.42 -13.78 -5.35
C ASP A 94 11.09 -14.72 -4.18
N LYS A 95 11.54 -14.39 -2.98
CA LYS A 95 11.32 -15.18 -1.76
C LYS A 95 10.19 -14.59 -0.93
N ILE A 96 9.36 -15.47 -0.38
CA ILE A 96 8.23 -15.11 0.48
C ILE A 96 8.39 -15.86 1.81
N PHE A 97 8.34 -15.09 2.90
CA PHE A 97 8.41 -15.61 4.26
C PHE A 97 7.12 -15.30 5.00
N PHE A 98 6.56 -16.31 5.63
CA PHE A 98 5.38 -16.16 6.48
C PHE A 98 5.81 -16.00 7.93
N GLY A 99 5.42 -14.88 8.54
CA GLY A 99 5.77 -14.53 9.91
C GLY A 99 4.66 -14.83 10.92
N LEU A 100 4.85 -14.31 12.11
CA LEU A 100 3.93 -14.48 13.24
C LEU A 100 2.60 -13.73 13.01
N PRO A 101 1.50 -14.16 13.67
CA PRO A 101 0.16 -13.61 13.45
C PRO A 101 -0.07 -12.23 14.11
N PHE A 102 0.96 -11.44 14.26
CA PHE A 102 0.86 -10.07 14.75
C PHE A 102 1.50 -9.09 13.78
N LEU A 103 1.09 -7.85 13.90
CA LEU A 103 1.55 -6.77 13.03
C LEU A 103 3.05 -6.53 13.27
N ALA A 104 3.81 -6.50 12.19
CA ALA A 104 5.19 -6.09 12.18
C ALA A 104 5.40 -4.98 11.14
N SER A 105 6.44 -4.20 11.33
CA SER A 105 6.85 -3.16 10.38
C SER A 105 8.36 -3.07 10.32
N PHE A 106 8.89 -2.53 9.23
CA PHE A 106 10.27 -2.09 9.22
C PHE A 106 10.39 -0.85 10.12
N GLY A 107 11.33 -0.93 11.03
CA GLY A 107 11.61 0.16 11.95
C GLY A 107 12.25 1.38 11.31
#